data_04f3047c017f0929dbe96c0d69e69608
#
_entry.id   04f3047c017f0929dbe96c0d69e69608
#
_cell.length_a   1.000
_cell.length_b   1.000
_cell.length_c   1.000
_cell.angle_alpha   90.00
_cell.angle_beta   90.00
_cell.angle_gamma   90.00
#
_symmetry.space_group_name_H-M   'P 1'
#
loop_
_entity.id
_entity.type
_entity.pdbx_description
1 polymer ?
#
loop_
_entity_poly.entity_id
_entity_poly.type
_entity_poly.pdbx_seq_one_letter_code
_entity_poly.pdbx_strand_id
1 'polypeptide(L)'
;NGAVFQADFADTTGAQALKELLAQGSLTIEMDDYAGFEKVGALGRSLPASDVQTTTQPGDIVLYQGSQIVLFYGINSWSYTRLGKIADLSGWEDALGSGSVSVTFALKK
;
A
#
# COMPACT_ATOMS: atom_id res chain seq x y z
N ASN A 1 3.82 -7.13 13.51
CA ASN A 1 3.82 -8.47 14.12
C ASN A 1 4.90 -9.40 13.55
N GLY A 2 5.80 -8.89 12.73
CA GLY A 2 6.92 -9.66 12.18
C GLY A 2 6.63 -10.43 10.90
N ALA A 3 5.41 -10.39 10.37
CA ALA A 3 5.10 -11.02 9.10
C ALA A 3 5.73 -10.22 7.96
N VAL A 4 6.29 -10.92 6.97
CA VAL A 4 6.96 -10.31 5.83
C VAL A 4 6.30 -10.76 4.54
N PHE A 5 6.02 -9.80 3.66
CA PHE A 5 5.40 -10.08 2.37
C PHE A 5 6.20 -9.40 1.28
N GLN A 6 6.28 -10.04 0.13
CA GLN A 6 6.92 -9.46 -1.05
C GLN A 6 5.85 -8.85 -1.93
N ALA A 7 6.18 -7.69 -2.52
CA ALA A 7 5.29 -6.98 -3.41
C ALA A 7 6.03 -6.58 -4.67
N ASP A 8 5.30 -6.51 -5.78
CA ASP A 8 5.82 -6.02 -7.05
C ASP A 8 5.32 -4.61 -7.29
N PHE A 9 6.17 -3.75 -7.84
CA PHE A 9 5.78 -2.38 -8.17
C PHE A 9 4.89 -2.35 -9.40
N ALA A 10 3.89 -1.47 -9.36
CA ALA A 10 3.08 -1.17 -10.53
C ALA A 10 3.87 -0.27 -11.49
N ASP A 11 3.42 -0.18 -12.74
CA ASP A 11 4.04 0.67 -13.75
C ASP A 11 3.33 2.03 -13.77
N THR A 12 3.58 2.83 -12.74
CA THR A 12 3.02 4.18 -12.62
C THR A 12 4.10 5.13 -12.13
N THR A 13 3.90 6.44 -12.38
CA THR A 13 4.81 7.46 -11.89
C THR A 13 4.85 7.48 -10.36
N GLY A 14 3.70 7.27 -9.72
CA GLY A 14 3.65 7.19 -8.25
C GLY A 14 4.44 6.01 -7.71
N ALA A 15 4.36 4.84 -8.36
CA ALA A 15 5.13 3.67 -7.96
C ALA A 15 6.62 3.92 -8.12
N GLN A 16 7.03 4.56 -9.20
CA GLN A 16 8.43 4.90 -9.43
C GLN A 16 8.94 5.86 -8.36
N ALA A 17 8.13 6.86 -7.99
CA ALA A 17 8.49 7.80 -6.94
C ALA A 17 8.61 7.11 -5.59
N LEU A 18 7.72 6.16 -5.29
CA LEU A 18 7.81 5.38 -4.06
C LEU A 18 9.08 4.55 -4.03
N LYS A 19 9.43 3.94 -5.16
CA LYS A 19 10.66 3.15 -5.25
C LYS A 19 11.88 4.01 -4.97
N GLU A 20 11.93 5.22 -5.52
CA GLU A 20 13.03 6.15 -5.28
C GLU A 20 13.10 6.58 -3.82
N LEU A 21 11.95 6.80 -3.20
CA LEU A 21 11.88 7.14 -1.78
C LEU A 21 12.43 5.99 -0.92
N LEU A 22 12.03 4.75 -1.20
CA LEU A 22 12.48 3.60 -0.45
C LEU A 22 13.96 3.28 -0.69
N ALA A 23 14.53 3.74 -1.80
CA ALA A 23 15.96 3.60 -2.05
C ALA A 23 16.79 4.42 -1.05
N GLN A 24 16.20 5.42 -0.43
CA GLN A 24 16.86 6.25 0.59
C GLN A 24 16.75 5.65 1.99
N GLY A 25 15.90 4.66 2.18
CA GLY A 25 15.72 3.99 3.46
C GLY A 25 14.30 3.45 3.57
N SER A 26 14.09 2.57 4.54
CA SER A 26 12.78 2.02 4.79
C SER A 26 11.85 3.08 5.38
N LEU A 27 10.54 2.84 5.25
CA LEU A 27 9.51 3.75 5.71
C LEU A 27 8.48 2.98 6.52
N THR A 28 8.27 3.38 7.77
CA THR A 28 7.28 2.75 8.63
C THR A 28 6.08 3.67 8.77
N ILE A 29 4.90 3.13 8.51
CA ILE A 29 3.65 3.88 8.51
C ILE A 29 2.67 3.20 9.45
N GLU A 30 2.08 3.98 10.37
CA GLU A 30 0.95 3.53 11.17
C GLU A 30 -0.30 3.60 10.32
N MET A 31 -1.00 2.49 10.18
CA MET A 31 -2.15 2.40 9.30
C MET A 31 -3.39 2.00 10.10
N ASP A 32 -4.51 2.62 9.77
CA ASP A 32 -5.78 2.38 10.44
C ASP A 32 -6.72 1.62 9.52
N ASP A 33 -7.60 0.82 10.12
CA ASP A 33 -8.62 0.11 9.36
C ASP A 33 -9.66 1.10 8.83
N TYR A 34 -10.09 0.88 7.60
CA TYR A 34 -11.18 1.65 7.01
C TYR A 34 -12.21 0.70 6.41
N ALA A 35 -13.44 0.79 6.92
CA ALA A 35 -14.63 0.12 6.40
C ALA A 35 -14.52 -1.42 6.33
N GLY A 36 -13.50 -2.03 6.93
CA GLY A 36 -13.36 -3.48 6.94
C GLY A 36 -12.82 -4.07 5.64
N PHE A 37 -12.20 -3.25 4.77
CA PHE A 37 -11.62 -3.77 3.53
C PHE A 37 -10.22 -3.23 3.24
N GLU A 38 -9.72 -2.24 3.99
CA GLU A 38 -8.41 -1.66 3.72
C GLU A 38 -7.75 -1.12 4.98
N LYS A 39 -6.40 -1.00 4.92
CA LYS A 39 -5.62 -0.25 5.87
C LYS A 39 -5.09 1.00 5.17
N VAL A 40 -5.21 2.16 5.81
CA VAL A 40 -4.81 3.44 5.22
C VAL A 40 -3.93 4.20 6.18
N GLY A 41 -2.87 4.83 5.65
CA GLY A 41 -1.98 5.66 6.45
C GLY A 41 -1.34 6.76 5.63
N ALA A 42 -0.96 7.84 6.31
CA ALA A 42 -0.33 8.99 5.67
C ALA A 42 1.14 8.71 5.39
N LEU A 43 1.57 9.02 4.16
CA LEU A 43 2.99 8.92 3.79
C LEU A 43 3.85 10.02 4.43
N GLY A 44 3.22 11.13 4.82
CA GLY A 44 3.94 12.29 5.31
C GLY A 44 4.48 13.19 4.21
N ARG A 45 4.17 12.85 2.96
CA ARG A 45 4.56 13.61 1.77
C ARG A 45 3.64 13.23 0.61
N SER A 46 3.72 13.99 -0.47
CA SER A 46 2.95 13.69 -1.68
C SER A 46 3.81 12.95 -2.70
N LEU A 47 3.19 12.05 -3.45
CA LEU A 47 3.81 11.40 -4.61
C LEU A 47 3.02 11.78 -5.85
N PRO A 48 3.64 11.68 -7.06
CA PRO A 48 2.89 11.94 -8.29
C PRO A 48 1.68 11.03 -8.40
N ALA A 49 0.51 11.61 -8.62
CA ALA A 49 -0.73 10.87 -8.73
C ALA A 49 -1.22 10.88 -10.18
N SER A 50 -1.70 9.72 -10.63
CA SER A 50 -2.34 9.57 -11.93
C SER A 50 -3.60 8.73 -11.71
N ASP A 51 -4.51 9.26 -10.91
CA ASP A 51 -5.69 8.53 -10.43
C ASP A 51 -6.59 8.12 -11.57
N VAL A 52 -7.00 6.85 -11.55
CA VAL A 52 -8.00 6.32 -12.47
C VAL A 52 -8.99 5.48 -11.66
N GLN A 53 -10.19 5.34 -12.19
CA GLN A 53 -11.19 4.47 -11.58
C GLN A 53 -10.65 3.05 -11.56
N THR A 54 -10.55 2.47 -10.38
CA THR A 54 -9.88 1.19 -10.17
C THR A 54 -10.73 0.32 -9.25
N THR A 55 -10.92 -0.94 -9.63
CA THR A 55 -11.48 -1.94 -8.72
C THR A 55 -10.31 -2.70 -8.13
N THR A 56 -10.13 -2.56 -6.82
CA THR A 56 -9.00 -3.19 -6.13
C THR A 56 -9.35 -4.59 -5.66
N GLN A 57 -8.31 -5.39 -5.45
CA GLN A 57 -8.40 -6.77 -4.97
C GLN A 57 -7.51 -6.90 -3.73
N PRO A 58 -7.72 -7.94 -2.91
CA PRO A 58 -6.79 -8.18 -1.79
C PRO A 58 -5.35 -8.23 -2.27
N GLY A 59 -4.47 -7.55 -1.55
CA GLY A 59 -3.06 -7.44 -1.89
C GLY A 59 -2.70 -6.22 -2.71
N ASP A 60 -3.67 -5.49 -3.24
CA ASP A 60 -3.38 -4.26 -3.98
C ASP A 60 -2.87 -3.17 -3.03
N ILE A 61 -1.89 -2.42 -3.51
CA ILE A 61 -1.31 -1.28 -2.81
C ILE A 61 -1.49 -0.08 -3.69
N VAL A 62 -2.16 0.95 -3.19
CA VAL A 62 -2.48 2.13 -3.99
C VAL A 62 -2.16 3.42 -3.25
N LEU A 63 -2.07 4.50 -4.02
CA LEU A 63 -1.94 5.85 -3.52
C LEU A 63 -3.33 6.50 -3.58
N TYR A 64 -3.73 7.12 -2.48
CA TYR A 64 -5.01 7.81 -2.38
C TYR A 64 -4.76 9.29 -2.15
N GLN A 65 -5.36 10.12 -2.97
CA GLN A 65 -5.25 11.58 -2.89
C GLN A 65 -3.79 12.08 -2.87
N GLY A 66 -2.89 11.33 -3.49
CA GLY A 66 -1.49 11.74 -3.64
C GLY A 66 -0.63 11.63 -2.40
N SER A 67 -1.19 11.36 -1.23
CA SER A 67 -0.42 11.41 0.01
C SER A 67 -0.70 10.29 1.01
N GLN A 68 -1.66 9.43 0.71
CA GLN A 68 -1.98 8.30 1.59
C GLN A 68 -1.73 6.98 0.88
N ILE A 69 -1.15 6.03 1.60
CA ILE A 69 -0.92 4.68 1.07
C ILE A 69 -1.99 3.76 1.64
N VAL A 70 -2.52 2.88 0.80
CA VAL A 70 -3.63 1.99 1.15
C VAL A 70 -3.28 0.56 0.80
N LEU A 71 -3.48 -0.34 1.76
CA LEU A 71 -3.30 -1.79 1.59
C LEU A 71 -4.67 -2.44 1.66
N PHE A 72 -5.01 -3.22 0.64
CA PHE A 72 -6.33 -3.85 0.57
C PHE A 72 -6.30 -5.29 1.04
N TYR A 73 -7.28 -5.68 1.86
CA TYR A 73 -7.56 -7.06 2.15
C TYR A 73 -9.00 -7.44 1.75
N GLY A 74 -9.75 -6.48 1.22
CA GLY A 74 -11.05 -6.65 0.61
C GLY A 74 -11.08 -5.96 -0.75
N ILE A 75 -12.25 -5.68 -1.27
CA ILE A 75 -12.47 -5.12 -2.59
C ILE A 75 -13.12 -3.75 -2.48
N ASN A 76 -12.65 -2.79 -3.29
CA ASN A 76 -13.28 -1.47 -3.37
C ASN A 76 -13.07 -0.91 -4.79
N SER A 77 -13.97 -0.03 -5.20
CA SER A 77 -13.86 0.67 -6.48
C SER A 77 -13.87 2.17 -6.22
N TRP A 78 -12.79 2.83 -6.60
CA TRP A 78 -12.64 4.27 -6.41
C TRP A 78 -11.52 4.76 -7.32
N SER A 79 -11.21 6.04 -7.20
CA SER A 79 -10.14 6.65 -7.98
C SER A 79 -8.81 6.52 -7.23
N TYR A 80 -7.87 5.75 -7.78
CA TYR A 80 -6.59 5.47 -7.14
C TYR A 80 -5.46 5.49 -8.16
N THR A 81 -4.24 5.67 -7.65
CA THR A 81 -3.02 5.42 -8.42
C THR A 81 -2.40 4.12 -7.91
N ARG A 82 -2.18 3.14 -8.77
CA ARG A 82 -1.61 1.86 -8.36
C ARG A 82 -0.14 2.03 -8.00
N LEU A 83 0.27 1.45 -6.87
CA LEU A 83 1.66 1.44 -6.43
C LEU A 83 2.28 0.06 -6.56
N GLY A 84 1.51 -0.99 -6.27
CA GLY A 84 2.03 -2.33 -6.33
C GLY A 84 1.00 -3.38 -5.93
N LYS A 85 1.49 -4.61 -5.79
CA LYS A 85 0.63 -5.75 -5.45
C LYS A 85 1.44 -6.79 -4.68
N ILE A 86 0.83 -7.36 -3.65
CA ILE A 86 1.43 -8.45 -2.88
C ILE A 86 1.46 -9.71 -3.74
N ALA A 87 2.62 -10.36 -3.80
CA ALA A 87 2.83 -11.52 -4.66
C ALA A 87 2.15 -12.77 -4.11
N ASP A 88 2.24 -13.01 -2.81
CA ASP A 88 1.66 -14.19 -2.16
C ASP A 88 0.80 -13.72 -0.99
N LEU A 89 -0.49 -13.98 -1.07
CA LEU A 89 -1.47 -13.50 -0.09
C LEU A 89 -1.62 -14.42 1.14
N SER A 90 -0.86 -15.51 1.22
CA SER A 90 -0.94 -16.40 2.37
C SER A 90 -0.66 -15.64 3.67
N GLY A 91 -1.63 -15.63 4.59
CA GLY A 91 -1.52 -14.93 5.86
C GLY A 91 -1.67 -13.41 5.80
N TRP A 92 -2.01 -12.84 4.63
CA TRP A 92 -2.08 -11.40 4.43
C TRP A 92 -3.11 -10.74 5.35
N GLU A 93 -4.34 -11.24 5.34
CA GLU A 93 -5.40 -10.65 6.15
C GLU A 93 -5.10 -10.81 7.65
N ASP A 94 -4.59 -11.97 8.05
CA ASP A 94 -4.23 -12.22 9.44
C ASP A 94 -3.11 -11.28 9.91
N ALA A 95 -2.12 -11.03 9.05
CA ALA A 95 -1.01 -10.14 9.37
C ALA A 95 -1.48 -8.70 9.56
N LEU A 96 -2.42 -8.24 8.75
CA LEU A 96 -2.98 -6.91 8.88
C LEU A 96 -3.84 -6.79 10.14
N GLY A 97 -4.54 -7.85 10.51
CA GLY A 97 -5.34 -7.91 11.72
C GLY A 97 -6.53 -6.96 11.70
N SER A 98 -7.18 -6.83 12.86
CA SER A 98 -8.26 -5.87 13.06
C SER A 98 -7.68 -4.60 13.69
N GLY A 99 -8.20 -3.43 13.34
CA GLY A 99 -7.72 -2.16 13.90
C GLY A 99 -6.43 -1.68 13.26
N SER A 100 -5.64 -0.94 14.02
CA SER A 100 -4.41 -0.31 13.52
C SER A 100 -3.27 -1.31 13.41
N VAL A 101 -2.38 -1.09 12.45
CA VAL A 101 -1.20 -1.91 12.24
C VAL A 101 -0.03 -1.02 11.80
N SER A 102 1.17 -1.38 12.24
CA SER A 102 2.40 -0.69 11.84
C SER A 102 3.02 -1.48 10.67
N VAL A 103 3.26 -0.81 9.55
CA VAL A 103 3.77 -1.46 8.35
C VAL A 103 5.06 -0.80 7.91
N THR A 104 6.10 -1.60 7.68
CA THR A 104 7.37 -1.10 7.18
C THR A 104 7.52 -1.49 5.71
N PHE A 105 7.77 -0.49 4.88
CA PHE A 105 8.03 -0.66 3.47
C PHE A 105 9.52 -0.53 3.22
N ALA A 106 10.10 -1.46 2.48
CA ALA A 106 11.53 -1.45 2.18
C ALA A 106 11.78 -2.09 0.82
N LEU A 107 12.83 -1.64 0.15
CA LEU A 107 13.24 -2.27 -1.09
C LEU A 107 13.91 -3.60 -0.79
N LYS A 108 13.60 -4.61 -1.60
CA LYS A 108 14.30 -5.89 -1.56
C LYS A 108 15.65 -5.72 -2.23
N LYS A 109 16.67 -6.19 -1.56
CA LYS A 109 18.05 -6.13 -2.07
C LYS A 109 18.50 -7.47 -2.61
#